data_8cfdaa182b9d37b7928d95e4c3fb86fc
#
_entry.id   8cfdaa182b9d37b7928d95e4c3fb86fc
#
_cell.length_a   1.000
_cell.length_b   1.000
_cell.length_c   1.000
_cell.angle_alpha   90.00
_cell.angle_beta   90.00
_cell.angle_gamma   90.00
#
_symmetry.space_group_name_H-M   'P 1'
#
loop_
_entity.id
_entity.type
_entity.pdbx_description
1 polymer ?
#
loop_
_entity_poly.entity_id
_entity_poly.type
_entity_poly.pdbx_seq_one_letter_code
_entity_poly.pdbx_strand_id
1 'polypeptide(L)'
;MDQQTAEHDLHDLYQHILGHDIDDASLKEHSSRLVQNQETVRDVVRNLAHSPEFKERFIDTHPAPPDQITLAYKQFLGRDPDSEGLETYKKEMASGKKIDDVINDLIGSQEYTQKFGDNSVPHP
;
A
#
# COMPACT_ATOMS: atom_id res chain seq x y z
N MET A 1 17.73 9.23 -4.60
CA MET A 1 17.80 8.11 -3.62
C MET A 1 19.04 7.31 -3.93
N ASP A 2 19.85 6.96 -2.93
CA ASP A 2 21.00 6.12 -3.15
C ASP A 2 20.62 4.63 -3.15
N GLN A 3 21.56 3.78 -3.60
CA GLN A 3 21.30 2.35 -3.74
C GLN A 3 20.99 1.68 -2.40
N GLN A 4 21.70 2.04 -1.35
CA GLN A 4 21.52 1.43 -0.03
C GLN A 4 20.15 1.76 0.54
N THR A 5 19.73 3.01 0.43
CA THR A 5 18.40 3.45 0.88
C THR A 5 17.30 2.77 0.08
N ALA A 6 17.47 2.67 -1.24
CA ALA A 6 16.50 2.00 -2.12
C ALA A 6 16.32 0.53 -1.72
N GLU A 7 17.42 -0.19 -1.49
CA GLU A 7 17.35 -1.59 -1.08
C GLU A 7 16.69 -1.75 0.30
N HIS A 8 17.05 -0.89 1.24
CA HIS A 8 16.45 -0.91 2.58
C HIS A 8 14.93 -0.69 2.52
N ASP A 9 14.49 0.31 1.78
CA ASP A 9 13.07 0.62 1.64
C ASP A 9 12.31 -0.52 0.98
N LEU A 10 12.90 -1.19 0.00
CA LEU A 10 12.27 -2.32 -0.67
C LEU A 10 12.11 -3.53 0.25
N HIS A 11 13.11 -3.87 1.04
CA HIS A 11 12.99 -4.91 2.06
C HIS A 11 11.85 -4.58 3.03
N ASP A 12 11.82 -3.35 3.51
CA ASP A 12 10.83 -2.86 4.45
C ASP A 12 9.41 -2.94 3.87
N LEU A 13 9.24 -2.47 2.63
CA LEU A 13 7.96 -2.49 1.93
C LEU A 13 7.40 -3.91 1.78
N TYR A 14 8.21 -4.83 1.30
CA TYR A 14 7.76 -6.20 1.08
C TYR A 14 7.37 -6.86 2.39
N GLN A 15 8.19 -6.70 3.44
CA GLN A 15 7.89 -7.27 4.75
C GLN A 15 6.62 -6.66 5.34
N HIS A 16 6.45 -5.33 5.19
CA HIS A 16 5.30 -4.63 5.73
C HIS A 16 4.00 -4.95 4.98
N ILE A 17 4.04 -4.93 3.64
CA ILE A 17 2.84 -5.09 2.82
C ILE A 17 2.54 -6.57 2.53
N LEU A 18 3.55 -7.36 2.18
CA LEU A 18 3.36 -8.76 1.80
C LEU A 18 3.71 -9.77 2.89
N GLY A 19 4.40 -9.35 3.95
CA GLY A 19 4.75 -10.22 5.06
C GLY A 19 5.91 -11.16 4.81
N HIS A 20 6.69 -10.94 3.75
CA HIS A 20 7.91 -11.69 3.46
C HIS A 20 8.91 -10.79 2.77
N ASP A 21 10.17 -11.23 2.73
CA ASP A 21 11.23 -10.43 2.11
C ASP A 21 11.12 -10.43 0.58
N ILE A 22 11.71 -9.42 -0.03
CA ILE A 22 11.79 -9.28 -1.49
C ILE A 22 12.81 -10.28 -2.04
N ASP A 23 12.54 -10.87 -3.21
CA ASP A 23 13.49 -11.73 -3.88
C ASP A 23 14.61 -10.91 -4.56
N ASP A 24 15.74 -11.56 -4.89
CA ASP A 24 16.91 -10.89 -5.43
C ASP A 24 16.65 -10.23 -6.78
N ALA A 25 15.87 -10.87 -7.64
CA ALA A 25 15.56 -10.33 -8.96
C ALA A 25 14.72 -9.07 -8.87
N SER A 26 13.67 -9.07 -8.04
CA SER A 26 12.82 -7.91 -7.82
C SER A 26 13.58 -6.78 -7.13
N LEU A 27 14.45 -7.11 -6.17
CA LEU A 27 15.27 -6.13 -5.47
C LEU A 27 16.17 -5.38 -6.45
N LYS A 28 16.85 -6.11 -7.32
CA LYS A 28 17.75 -5.53 -8.32
C LYS A 28 17.00 -4.61 -9.28
N GLU A 29 15.86 -5.07 -9.77
CA GLU A 29 15.06 -4.31 -10.74
C GLU A 29 14.51 -3.02 -10.13
N HIS A 30 13.83 -3.12 -8.98
CA HIS A 30 13.20 -1.96 -8.35
C HIS A 30 14.22 -1.00 -7.77
N SER A 31 15.29 -1.49 -7.16
CA SER A 31 16.33 -0.59 -6.63
C SER A 31 16.95 0.25 -7.73
N SER A 32 17.20 -0.34 -8.88
CA SER A 32 17.73 0.40 -10.03
C SER A 32 16.77 1.52 -10.48
N ARG A 33 15.48 1.21 -10.57
CA ARG A 33 14.48 2.20 -10.98
C ARG A 33 14.33 3.33 -9.97
N LEU A 34 14.36 3.01 -8.68
CA LEU A 34 14.29 4.01 -7.62
C LEU A 34 15.49 4.95 -7.66
N VAL A 35 16.69 4.40 -7.82
CA VAL A 35 17.92 5.19 -7.89
C VAL A 35 17.92 6.12 -9.11
N GLN A 36 17.38 5.64 -10.24
CA GLN A 36 17.33 6.40 -11.49
C GLN A 36 16.10 7.29 -11.62
N ASN A 37 15.26 7.36 -10.59
CA ASN A 37 14.01 8.12 -10.58
C ASN A 37 13.02 7.69 -11.67
N GLN A 38 13.05 6.41 -12.04
CA GLN A 38 12.12 5.83 -13.01
C GLN A 38 10.82 5.36 -12.34
N GLU A 39 10.84 5.17 -11.03
CA GLU A 39 9.65 4.93 -10.22
C GLU A 39 9.88 5.52 -8.83
N THR A 40 8.79 5.69 -8.07
CA THR A 40 8.83 6.16 -6.70
C THR A 40 8.49 5.02 -5.75
N VAL A 41 8.79 5.20 -4.45
CA VAL A 41 8.36 4.24 -3.42
C VAL A 41 6.84 4.11 -3.43
N ARG A 42 6.11 5.23 -3.64
CA ARG A 42 4.65 5.21 -3.75
C ARG A 42 4.18 4.31 -4.91
N ASP A 43 4.87 4.32 -6.05
CA ASP A 43 4.56 3.44 -7.18
C ASP A 43 4.71 1.96 -6.80
N VAL A 44 5.77 1.63 -6.06
CA VAL A 44 5.98 0.26 -5.58
C VAL A 44 4.86 -0.13 -4.61
N VAL A 45 4.47 0.77 -3.71
CA VAL A 45 3.36 0.54 -2.78
C VAL A 45 2.07 0.21 -3.54
N ARG A 46 1.75 0.97 -4.58
CA ARG A 46 0.58 0.69 -5.42
C ARG A 46 0.66 -0.68 -6.07
N ASN A 47 1.80 -1.02 -6.63
CA ASN A 47 1.99 -2.32 -7.28
C ASN A 47 1.79 -3.47 -6.31
N LEU A 48 2.36 -3.38 -5.11
CA LEU A 48 2.20 -4.42 -4.09
C LEU A 48 0.76 -4.49 -3.56
N ALA A 49 0.11 -3.35 -3.39
CA ALA A 49 -1.27 -3.28 -2.90
C ALA A 49 -2.27 -3.92 -3.87
N HIS A 50 -1.97 -3.93 -5.15
CA HIS A 50 -2.82 -4.53 -6.19
C HIS A 50 -2.32 -5.87 -6.67
N SER A 51 -1.31 -6.45 -6.01
CA SER A 51 -0.78 -7.75 -6.39
C SER A 51 -1.74 -8.87 -5.99
N PRO A 52 -1.76 -9.99 -6.73
CA PRO A 52 -2.55 -11.17 -6.33
C PRO A 52 -2.19 -11.68 -4.94
N GLU A 53 -0.92 -11.59 -4.56
CA GLU A 53 -0.45 -12.04 -3.26
C GLU A 53 -1.07 -11.22 -2.12
N PHE A 54 -1.11 -9.89 -2.25
CA PHE A 54 -1.76 -9.03 -1.25
C PHE A 54 -3.24 -9.36 -1.14
N LYS A 55 -3.91 -9.54 -2.27
CA LYS A 55 -5.33 -9.89 -2.29
C LYS A 55 -5.58 -11.20 -1.56
N GLU A 56 -4.82 -12.25 -1.86
CA GLU A 56 -5.00 -13.56 -1.24
C GLU A 56 -4.72 -13.55 0.26
N ARG A 57 -3.71 -12.82 0.70
CA ARG A 57 -3.29 -12.84 2.10
C ARG A 57 -4.14 -11.93 2.99
N PHE A 58 -4.59 -10.79 2.47
CA PHE A 58 -5.21 -9.76 3.31
C PHE A 58 -6.65 -9.46 2.93
N ILE A 59 -7.01 -9.50 1.66
CA ILE A 59 -8.36 -9.14 1.23
C ILE A 59 -9.28 -10.37 1.33
N ASP A 60 -8.87 -11.50 0.77
CA ASP A 60 -9.69 -12.71 0.76
C ASP A 60 -9.86 -13.32 2.16
N THR A 61 -8.91 -13.06 3.07
CA THR A 61 -9.02 -13.49 4.47
C THR A 61 -9.88 -12.58 5.32
N HIS A 62 -10.30 -11.43 4.79
CA HIS A 62 -11.17 -10.45 5.45
C HIS A 62 -12.32 -10.11 4.49
N PRO A 63 -13.31 -11.01 4.34
CA PRO A 63 -14.35 -10.84 3.30
C PRO A 63 -15.35 -9.72 3.58
N ALA A 64 -15.48 -9.28 4.82
CA ALA A 64 -16.44 -8.22 5.16
C ALA A 64 -15.91 -6.85 4.78
N PRO A 65 -16.68 -6.00 4.07
CA PRO A 65 -16.21 -4.67 3.67
C PRO A 65 -15.65 -3.81 4.81
N PRO A 66 -16.27 -3.73 6.01
CA PRO A 66 -15.69 -2.93 7.10
C PRO A 66 -14.29 -3.38 7.50
N ASP A 67 -14.03 -4.68 7.48
CA ASP A 67 -12.71 -5.23 7.84
C ASP A 67 -11.68 -4.89 6.78
N GLN A 68 -12.05 -4.97 5.51
CA GLN A 68 -11.17 -4.60 4.39
C GLN A 68 -10.80 -3.12 4.41
N ILE A 69 -11.78 -2.25 4.68
CA ILE A 69 -11.55 -0.80 4.78
C ILE A 69 -10.62 -0.50 5.95
N THR A 70 -10.85 -1.10 7.11
CA THR A 70 -10.02 -0.92 8.30
C THR A 70 -8.58 -1.37 8.04
N LEU A 71 -8.42 -2.53 7.40
CA LEU A 71 -7.11 -3.05 7.04
C LEU A 71 -6.38 -2.08 6.11
N ALA A 72 -7.06 -1.56 5.10
CA ALA A 72 -6.46 -0.62 4.15
C ALA A 72 -5.97 0.66 4.84
N TYR A 73 -6.77 1.22 5.74
CA TYR A 73 -6.34 2.40 6.51
C TYR A 73 -5.10 2.11 7.36
N LYS A 74 -5.07 0.98 8.06
CA LYS A 74 -3.92 0.61 8.88
C LYS A 74 -2.66 0.40 8.04
N GLN A 75 -2.78 -0.31 6.92
CA GLN A 75 -1.64 -0.63 6.08
C GLN A 75 -1.06 0.60 5.37
N PHE A 76 -1.93 1.48 4.89
CA PHE A 76 -1.47 2.57 4.01
C PHE A 76 -1.52 3.95 4.65
N LEU A 77 -2.29 4.16 5.71
CA LEU A 77 -2.32 5.44 6.43
C LEU A 77 -1.85 5.34 7.88
N GLY A 78 -1.60 4.13 8.37
CA GLY A 78 -1.08 3.92 9.72
C GLY A 78 -2.06 4.25 10.84
N ARG A 79 -3.36 4.19 10.56
CA ARG A 79 -4.40 4.46 11.56
C ARG A 79 -5.69 3.73 11.22
N ASP A 80 -6.60 3.67 12.21
CA ASP A 80 -7.95 3.19 11.96
C ASP A 80 -8.76 4.26 11.20
N PRO A 81 -9.76 3.88 10.39
CA PRO A 81 -10.64 4.86 9.78
C PRO A 81 -11.50 5.54 10.86
N ASP A 82 -11.83 6.82 10.63
CA ASP A 82 -12.85 7.44 11.46
C ASP A 82 -14.24 6.94 11.05
N SER A 83 -15.24 7.22 11.89
CA SER A 83 -16.60 6.74 11.65
C SER A 83 -17.17 7.21 10.32
N GLU A 84 -16.90 8.45 9.95
CA GLU A 84 -17.38 9.03 8.69
C GLU A 84 -16.73 8.37 7.48
N GLY A 85 -15.41 8.19 7.51
CA GLY A 85 -14.68 7.55 6.43
C GLY A 85 -15.12 6.10 6.24
N LEU A 86 -15.27 5.36 7.32
CA LEU A 86 -15.73 3.97 7.27
C LEU A 86 -17.13 3.86 6.65
N GLU A 87 -18.07 4.69 7.11
CA GLU A 87 -19.43 4.68 6.60
C GLU A 87 -19.51 5.09 5.12
N THR A 88 -18.71 6.10 4.73
CA THR A 88 -18.67 6.55 3.34
C THR A 88 -18.20 5.43 2.42
N TYR A 89 -17.10 4.77 2.75
CA TYR A 89 -16.59 3.69 1.92
C TYR A 89 -17.48 2.45 1.95
N LYS A 90 -18.11 2.14 3.07
CA LYS A 90 -19.09 1.05 3.14
C LYS A 90 -20.23 1.27 2.14
N LYS A 91 -20.76 2.49 2.09
CA LYS A 91 -21.82 2.86 1.14
C LYS A 91 -21.34 2.77 -0.30
N GLU A 92 -20.15 3.27 -0.58
CA GLU A 92 -19.58 3.22 -1.92
C GLU A 92 -19.34 1.78 -2.38
N MET A 93 -18.83 0.91 -1.51
CA MET A 93 -18.65 -0.50 -1.82
C MET A 93 -19.99 -1.21 -2.04
N ALA A 94 -21.00 -0.87 -1.26
CA ALA A 94 -22.35 -1.41 -1.47
C ALA A 94 -22.94 -1.00 -2.81
N SER A 95 -22.48 0.13 -3.36
CA SER A 95 -22.90 0.64 -4.67
C SER A 95 -22.03 0.15 -5.82
N GLY A 96 -21.05 -0.72 -5.57
CA GLY A 96 -20.22 -1.32 -6.60
C GLY A 96 -18.74 -0.93 -6.60
N LYS A 97 -18.31 -0.02 -5.73
CA LYS A 97 -16.89 0.33 -5.61
C LYS A 97 -16.12 -0.87 -5.04
N LYS A 98 -14.97 -1.16 -5.63
CA LYS A 98 -14.14 -2.30 -5.20
C LYS A 98 -13.14 -1.83 -4.15
N ILE A 99 -12.66 -2.80 -3.33
CA ILE A 99 -11.60 -2.49 -2.35
C ILE A 99 -10.34 -1.95 -3.02
N ASP A 100 -10.03 -2.39 -4.22
CA ASP A 100 -8.90 -1.86 -4.99
C ASP A 100 -9.01 -0.34 -5.19
N ASP A 101 -10.23 0.15 -5.45
CA ASP A 101 -10.48 1.59 -5.61
C ASP A 101 -10.32 2.35 -4.30
N VAL A 102 -10.75 1.75 -3.19
CA VAL A 102 -10.55 2.32 -1.85
C VAL A 102 -9.05 2.45 -1.56
N ILE A 103 -8.30 1.39 -1.81
CA ILE A 103 -6.85 1.38 -1.60
C ILE A 103 -6.18 2.46 -2.46
N ASN A 104 -6.56 2.59 -3.72
CA ASN A 104 -6.04 3.64 -4.60
C ASN A 104 -6.34 5.04 -4.06
N ASP A 105 -7.54 5.25 -3.56
CA ASP A 105 -7.92 6.55 -2.97
C ASP A 105 -7.01 6.88 -1.78
N LEU A 106 -6.74 5.90 -0.91
CA LEU A 106 -5.90 6.12 0.27
C LEU A 106 -4.45 6.39 -0.11
N ILE A 107 -3.88 5.61 -1.02
CA ILE A 107 -2.49 5.80 -1.46
C ILE A 107 -2.32 7.12 -2.22
N GLY A 108 -3.34 7.56 -2.95
CA GLY A 108 -3.32 8.82 -3.66
C GLY A 108 -3.84 10.02 -2.87
N SER A 109 -4.17 9.85 -1.60
CA SER A 109 -4.79 10.91 -0.79
C SER A 109 -3.79 11.98 -0.36
N GLN A 110 -4.31 13.14 0.01
CA GLN A 110 -3.51 14.22 0.57
C GLN A 110 -2.89 13.79 1.91
N GLU A 111 -3.60 13.02 2.71
CA GLU A 111 -3.08 12.50 3.97
C GLU A 111 -1.84 11.62 3.74
N TYR A 112 -1.89 10.72 2.75
CA TYR A 112 -0.74 9.90 2.40
C TYR A 112 0.44 10.77 1.96
N THR A 113 0.17 11.75 1.11
CA THR A 113 1.21 12.68 0.63
C THR A 113 1.87 13.42 1.78
N GLN A 114 1.10 13.89 2.75
CA GLN A 114 1.63 14.61 3.91
C GLN A 114 2.42 13.72 4.86
N LYS A 115 2.00 12.46 5.02
CA LYS A 115 2.68 11.51 5.93
C LYS A 115 3.93 10.91 5.31
N PHE A 116 3.87 10.50 4.05
CA PHE A 116 4.91 9.69 3.42
C PHE A 116 5.47 10.30 2.14
N GLY A 117 4.67 11.06 1.40
CA GLY A 117 5.07 11.56 0.09
C GLY A 117 5.33 10.44 -0.91
N ASP A 118 6.21 10.70 -1.89
CA ASP A 118 6.49 9.73 -2.95
C ASP A 118 7.59 8.73 -2.58
N ASN A 119 8.41 9.01 -1.58
CA ASN A 119 9.65 8.26 -1.36
C ASN A 119 9.82 7.73 0.06
N SER A 120 8.75 7.61 0.83
CA SER A 120 8.79 7.02 2.17
C SER A 120 7.91 5.79 2.26
N VAL A 121 8.34 4.84 3.09
CA VAL A 121 7.60 3.59 3.32
C VAL A 121 6.46 3.88 4.29
N PRO A 122 5.20 3.50 3.96
CA PRO A 122 4.10 3.66 4.90
C PRO A 122 4.24 2.70 6.07
N HIS A 123 3.96 3.20 7.28
CA HIS A 123 4.01 2.41 8.51
C HIS A 123 2.69 2.51 9.25
N PRO A 124 2.23 1.40 9.88
CA PRO A 124 1.07 1.44 10.75
C PRO A 124 1.31 2.31 11.99
#